data_b73dc752d65e92caed1cc60758f23cd3
#
_entry.id   b73dc752d65e92caed1cc60758f23cd3
#
_cell.length_a   1.000
_cell.length_b   1.000
_cell.length_c   1.000
_cell.angle_alpha   90.00
_cell.angle_beta   90.00
_cell.angle_gamma   90.00
#
_symmetry.space_group_name_H-M   'P 1'
#
loop_
_entity.id
_entity.type
_entity.pdbx_description
1 polymer ?
#
loop_
_entity_poly.entity_id
_entity_poly.type
_entity_poly.pdbx_seq_one_letter_code
_entity_poly.pdbx_strand_id
1 'polypeptide(L)'
;MRKGKSMTGFEKVKKNFGFGCMRLPMKGSEVDYGEFSRMVDTYIAAGFNYFDTARVYLGGQSETAIRECIAKRYPREAFVLADKLSASLFNSREEIRPLFEKQLESCGVEYFDFYLMHSQNRDIFEKYKRCHAYEQAFELKKEGKVRHVGLSFHDKADVLEDILKQYPQVEFVQIQLNYLDYDDPAVQGRQCYEVCRKYNKPVIVMEPVKGGSLVNLPDDAAQVLKSLKGGSPASYAIRFAAGFDGIFMVLSGMSNMEQMQDNISFMQDFRPLDKRETEAVKKVCGIYQSKRLIPCTACRYCTDGCPEQIDIPNLFSCLNAKKLHNDWNADYYYSDVCTVNNGKASDCIGCGKCERSCPQHLPIRALLKDVAKEFEK
;
A
#
# COMPACT_ATOMS: atom_id res chain seq x y z
N MET A 1 12.04 21.91 17.69
CA MET A 1 10.95 22.06 16.69
C MET A 1 11.57 22.37 15.34
N ARG A 2 11.75 21.36 14.45
CA ARG A 2 12.05 21.64 13.04
C ARG A 2 10.70 21.96 12.38
N LYS A 3 10.47 23.26 12.07
CA LYS A 3 9.36 23.67 11.20
C LYS A 3 9.51 22.88 9.90
N GLY A 4 8.53 22.01 9.58
CA GLY A 4 8.48 21.37 8.29
C GLY A 4 8.58 22.45 7.21
N LYS A 5 9.61 22.37 6.37
CA LYS A 5 9.62 23.18 5.15
C LYS A 5 8.36 22.78 4.37
N SER A 6 7.42 23.71 4.23
CA SER A 6 6.33 23.58 3.27
C SER A 6 6.97 23.20 1.95
N MET A 7 6.68 22.01 1.44
CA MET A 7 7.14 21.63 0.11
C MET A 7 6.31 22.46 -0.88
N THR A 8 6.97 23.34 -1.58
CA THR A 8 6.36 24.17 -2.62
C THR A 8 5.59 23.29 -3.61
N GLY A 9 4.29 23.54 -3.74
CA GLY A 9 3.40 22.84 -4.67
C GLY A 9 2.37 21.91 -4.01
N PHE A 10 2.53 21.55 -2.72
CA PHE A 10 1.61 20.63 -2.04
C PHE A 10 0.89 21.28 -0.84
N GLU A 11 0.66 22.60 -0.92
CA GLU A 11 0.14 23.42 0.20
C GLU A 11 -1.25 23.03 0.69
N LYS A 12 -2.05 22.34 -0.14
CA LYS A 12 -3.37 21.83 0.24
C LYS A 12 -3.32 20.70 1.25
N VAL A 13 -2.22 19.96 1.33
CA VAL A 13 -2.06 18.87 2.28
C VAL A 13 -1.74 19.42 3.65
N LYS A 14 -2.63 19.17 4.61
CA LYS A 14 -2.54 19.77 5.95
C LYS A 14 -1.52 19.10 6.85
N LYS A 15 -1.40 17.76 6.76
CA LYS A 15 -0.49 16.94 7.59
C LYS A 15 0.01 15.74 6.79
N ASN A 16 1.15 15.20 7.18
CA ASN A 16 1.86 14.10 6.49
C ASN A 16 1.31 12.70 6.76
N PHE A 17 0.01 12.55 6.96
CA PHE A 17 -0.65 11.26 7.17
C PHE A 17 -1.88 11.17 6.27
N GLY A 18 -1.99 10.08 5.51
CA GLY A 18 -3.02 9.86 4.49
C GLY A 18 -3.85 8.60 4.76
N PHE A 19 -5.13 8.65 4.41
CA PHE A 19 -6.04 7.53 4.47
C PHE A 19 -5.94 6.72 3.17
N GLY A 20 -5.33 5.53 3.24
CA GLY A 20 -5.29 4.56 2.13
C GLY A 20 -6.62 3.80 2.02
N CYS A 21 -7.33 3.97 0.91
CA CYS A 21 -8.68 3.43 0.71
C CYS A 21 -8.71 2.03 0.06
N MET A 22 -7.60 1.29 0.11
CA MET A 22 -7.52 -0.10 -0.37
C MET A 22 -8.19 -1.10 0.59
N ARG A 23 -8.27 -0.78 1.88
CA ARG A 23 -8.79 -1.66 2.94
C ARG A 23 -9.86 -0.95 3.76
N LEU A 24 -10.94 -0.54 3.09
CA LEU A 24 -12.08 0.10 3.73
C LEU A 24 -12.84 -0.88 4.63
N PRO A 25 -13.65 -0.39 5.60
CA PRO A 25 -14.53 -1.24 6.39
C PRO A 25 -15.55 -1.94 5.49
N MET A 26 -15.77 -3.24 5.73
CA MET A 26 -16.61 -4.09 4.88
C MET A 26 -17.78 -4.69 5.67
N LYS A 27 -18.93 -4.84 4.99
CA LYS A 27 -20.07 -5.67 5.40
C LYS A 27 -20.27 -6.77 4.35
N GLY A 28 -19.79 -7.97 4.66
CA GLY A 28 -19.70 -9.03 3.65
C GLY A 28 -18.76 -8.61 2.50
N SER A 29 -19.25 -8.57 1.28
CA SER A 29 -18.52 -8.15 0.08
C SER A 29 -18.63 -6.66 -0.25
N GLU A 30 -19.43 -5.89 0.50
CA GLU A 30 -19.70 -4.49 0.23
C GLU A 30 -19.02 -3.57 1.24
N VAL A 31 -18.63 -2.36 0.80
CA VAL A 31 -18.09 -1.34 1.70
C VAL A 31 -19.16 -0.86 2.69
N ASP A 32 -18.85 -0.87 3.99
CA ASP A 32 -19.70 -0.25 5.01
C ASP A 32 -19.58 1.28 4.96
N TYR A 33 -20.44 1.92 4.16
CA TYR A 33 -20.46 3.39 4.04
C TYR A 33 -20.77 4.10 5.35
N GLY A 34 -21.52 3.47 6.27
CA GLY A 34 -21.83 4.04 7.58
C GLY A 34 -20.58 4.15 8.45
N GLU A 35 -19.81 3.06 8.55
CA GLU A 35 -18.54 3.06 9.28
C GLU A 35 -17.50 3.95 8.59
N PHE A 36 -17.35 3.83 7.27
CA PHE A 36 -16.39 4.65 6.53
C PHE A 36 -16.69 6.14 6.66
N SER A 37 -17.98 6.55 6.61
CA SER A 37 -18.37 7.95 6.82
C SER A 37 -17.98 8.47 8.20
N ARG A 38 -18.19 7.68 9.28
CA ARG A 38 -17.78 8.05 10.65
C ARG A 38 -16.24 8.18 10.75
N MET A 39 -15.51 7.27 10.10
CA MET A 39 -14.06 7.33 10.06
C MET A 39 -13.56 8.59 9.31
N VAL A 40 -14.19 8.94 8.18
CA VAL A 40 -13.89 10.16 7.42
C VAL A 40 -14.12 11.41 8.28
N ASP A 41 -15.26 11.48 9.00
CA ASP A 41 -15.57 12.60 9.88
C ASP A 41 -14.52 12.76 10.98
N THR A 42 -14.13 11.67 11.62
CA THR A 42 -13.09 11.65 12.66
C THR A 42 -11.72 12.08 12.11
N TYR A 43 -11.36 11.59 10.95
CA TYR A 43 -10.09 11.90 10.28
C TYR A 43 -9.98 13.39 9.89
N ILE A 44 -11.03 13.94 9.29
CA ILE A 44 -11.08 15.36 8.90
C ILE A 44 -11.10 16.27 10.13
N ALA A 45 -11.88 15.91 11.17
CA ALA A 45 -11.93 16.66 12.43
C ALA A 45 -10.57 16.69 13.16
N ALA A 46 -9.74 15.63 13.02
CA ALA A 46 -8.38 15.61 13.53
C ALA A 46 -7.37 16.45 12.71
N GLY A 47 -7.83 17.10 11.65
CA GLY A 47 -7.04 18.01 10.82
C GLY A 47 -6.27 17.35 9.68
N PHE A 48 -6.60 16.12 9.32
CA PHE A 48 -6.08 15.42 8.15
C PHE A 48 -7.01 15.60 6.96
N ASN A 49 -6.50 15.44 5.72
CA ASN A 49 -7.35 15.65 4.54
C ASN A 49 -6.93 14.90 3.28
N TYR A 50 -5.95 13.99 3.34
CA TYR A 50 -5.44 13.26 2.17
C TYR A 50 -6.05 11.86 2.09
N PHE A 51 -6.68 11.53 0.96
CA PHE A 51 -7.26 10.22 0.65
C PHE A 51 -6.61 9.63 -0.59
N ASP A 52 -6.26 8.33 -0.54
CA ASP A 52 -5.59 7.61 -1.62
C ASP A 52 -6.45 6.43 -2.08
N THR A 53 -6.89 6.46 -3.34
CA THR A 53 -7.68 5.39 -3.96
C THR A 53 -7.06 4.89 -5.26
N ALA A 54 -7.68 3.91 -5.88
CA ALA A 54 -7.43 3.44 -7.24
C ALA A 54 -8.65 2.67 -7.75
N ARG A 55 -8.88 2.72 -9.07
CA ARG A 55 -9.97 2.01 -9.74
C ARG A 55 -10.02 0.51 -9.44
N VAL A 56 -8.85 -0.11 -9.29
CA VAL A 56 -8.74 -1.55 -9.00
C VAL A 56 -9.01 -1.92 -7.53
N TYR A 57 -9.12 -0.95 -6.63
CA TYR A 57 -9.35 -1.23 -5.21
C TYR A 57 -10.77 -1.68 -4.96
N LEU A 58 -10.92 -2.83 -4.29
CA LEU A 58 -12.21 -3.43 -3.94
C LEU A 58 -13.15 -3.57 -5.15
N GLY A 59 -12.61 -3.91 -6.32
CA GLY A 59 -13.43 -4.04 -7.55
C GLY A 59 -14.07 -2.74 -8.01
N GLY A 60 -13.50 -1.58 -7.67
CA GLY A 60 -14.04 -0.25 -7.98
C GLY A 60 -14.91 0.36 -6.88
N GLN A 61 -15.24 -0.40 -5.83
CA GLN A 61 -16.05 0.10 -4.71
C GLN A 61 -15.34 1.22 -3.94
N SER A 62 -14.01 1.26 -3.95
CA SER A 62 -13.25 2.31 -3.27
C SER A 62 -13.54 3.70 -3.85
N GLU A 63 -13.56 3.86 -5.18
CA GLU A 63 -13.93 5.13 -5.83
C GLU A 63 -15.38 5.53 -5.52
N THR A 64 -16.31 4.56 -5.55
CA THR A 64 -17.70 4.81 -5.20
C THR A 64 -17.85 5.24 -3.74
N ALA A 65 -17.09 4.62 -2.83
CA ALA A 65 -17.07 5.01 -1.42
C ALA A 65 -16.52 6.44 -1.21
N ILE A 66 -15.50 6.85 -1.97
CA ILE A 66 -15.02 8.24 -2.00
C ILE A 66 -16.17 9.18 -2.38
N ARG A 67 -16.92 8.85 -3.44
CA ARG A 67 -18.07 9.66 -3.86
C ARG A 67 -19.13 9.78 -2.76
N GLU A 68 -19.57 8.66 -2.22
CA GLU A 68 -20.68 8.62 -1.27
C GLU A 68 -20.31 9.20 0.10
N CYS A 69 -19.11 8.90 0.60
CA CYS A 69 -18.72 9.23 1.97
C CYS A 69 -17.88 10.51 2.08
N ILE A 70 -17.33 11.03 0.97
CA ILE A 70 -16.49 12.23 0.97
C ILE A 70 -17.04 13.29 0.01
N ALA A 71 -17.05 13.04 -1.30
CA ALA A 71 -17.34 14.08 -2.30
C ALA A 71 -18.76 14.64 -2.18
N LYS A 72 -19.77 13.84 -1.83
CA LYS A 72 -21.15 14.30 -1.58
C LYS A 72 -21.34 15.02 -0.24
N ARG A 73 -20.40 14.88 0.70
CA ARG A 73 -20.56 15.34 2.08
C ARG A 73 -19.69 16.54 2.44
N TYR A 74 -18.58 16.73 1.72
CA TYR A 74 -17.62 17.78 2.00
C TYR A 74 -17.37 18.64 0.76
N PRO A 75 -17.14 19.96 0.92
CA PRO A 75 -16.72 20.79 -0.19
C PRO A 75 -15.38 20.32 -0.75
N ARG A 76 -15.20 20.46 -2.08
CA ARG A 76 -14.03 19.92 -2.81
C ARG A 76 -12.68 20.39 -2.25
N GLU A 77 -12.64 21.57 -1.67
CA GLU A 77 -11.46 22.17 -1.06
C GLU A 77 -11.10 21.60 0.30
N ALA A 78 -12.03 20.89 0.96
CA ALA A 78 -11.81 20.30 2.27
C ALA A 78 -10.90 19.07 2.25
N PHE A 79 -10.80 18.40 1.10
CA PHE A 79 -10.04 17.17 0.95
C PHE A 79 -9.09 17.19 -0.24
N VAL A 80 -8.05 16.37 -0.14
CA VAL A 80 -7.06 16.07 -1.19
C VAL A 80 -7.29 14.64 -1.63
N LEU A 81 -7.44 14.41 -2.94
CA LEU A 81 -7.72 13.09 -3.50
C LEU A 81 -6.62 12.67 -4.46
N ALA A 82 -6.06 11.49 -4.19
CA ALA A 82 -5.15 10.78 -5.07
C ALA A 82 -5.86 9.60 -5.73
N ASP A 83 -5.71 9.46 -7.05
CA ASP A 83 -6.15 8.29 -7.80
C ASP A 83 -5.04 7.82 -8.76
N LYS A 84 -5.23 6.67 -9.41
CA LYS A 84 -4.14 6.00 -10.12
C LYS A 84 -4.59 5.45 -11.47
N LEU A 85 -3.77 5.60 -12.49
CA LEU A 85 -3.90 4.91 -13.76
C LEU A 85 -3.34 3.49 -13.62
N SER A 86 -4.17 2.47 -13.71
CA SER A 86 -3.76 1.08 -13.52
C SER A 86 -3.58 0.35 -14.86
N ALA A 87 -2.42 -0.30 -15.06
CA ALA A 87 -2.03 -0.95 -16.32
C ALA A 87 -3.00 -2.02 -16.82
N SER A 88 -3.74 -2.68 -15.94
CA SER A 88 -4.72 -3.71 -16.30
C SER A 88 -5.97 -3.17 -17.01
N LEU A 89 -6.18 -1.84 -17.00
CA LEU A 89 -7.43 -1.22 -17.43
C LEU A 89 -7.34 -0.53 -18.80
N PHE A 90 -6.18 -0.52 -19.46
CA PHE A 90 -6.00 0.07 -20.79
C PHE A 90 -4.97 -0.72 -21.60
N ASN A 91 -5.07 -0.69 -22.92
CA ASN A 91 -4.11 -1.34 -23.83
C ASN A 91 -3.60 -0.39 -24.93
N SER A 92 -4.21 0.79 -25.07
CA SER A 92 -3.80 1.84 -26.03
C SER A 92 -3.88 3.22 -25.38
N ARG A 93 -3.33 4.23 -26.05
CA ARG A 93 -3.40 5.63 -25.64
C ARG A 93 -4.84 6.15 -25.59
N GLU A 94 -5.65 5.75 -26.56
CA GLU A 94 -7.03 6.21 -26.75
C GLU A 94 -7.94 5.78 -25.59
N GLU A 95 -7.61 4.65 -24.93
CA GLU A 95 -8.39 4.13 -23.80
C GLU A 95 -8.12 4.88 -22.49
N ILE A 96 -7.01 5.62 -22.39
CA ILE A 96 -6.60 6.26 -21.12
C ILE A 96 -7.55 7.41 -20.73
N ARG A 97 -7.90 8.29 -21.67
CA ARG A 97 -8.79 9.43 -21.37
C ARG A 97 -10.20 8.98 -20.98
N PRO A 98 -10.88 8.08 -21.69
CA PRO A 98 -12.17 7.56 -21.26
C PRO A 98 -12.12 6.89 -19.88
N LEU A 99 -11.05 6.15 -19.56
CA LEU A 99 -10.84 5.58 -18.25
C LEU A 99 -10.71 6.65 -17.17
N PHE A 100 -9.90 7.67 -17.40
CA PHE A 100 -9.73 8.80 -16.49
C PHE A 100 -11.04 9.55 -16.22
N GLU A 101 -11.83 9.85 -17.25
CA GLU A 101 -13.14 10.50 -17.08
C GLU A 101 -14.10 9.61 -16.28
N LYS A 102 -14.04 8.28 -16.47
CA LYS A 102 -14.81 7.33 -15.67
C LYS A 102 -14.39 7.31 -14.20
N GLN A 103 -13.11 7.48 -13.90
CA GLN A 103 -12.61 7.61 -12.52
C GLN A 103 -13.13 8.90 -11.86
N LEU A 104 -13.10 10.04 -12.56
CA LEU A 104 -13.70 11.29 -12.07
C LEU A 104 -15.18 11.14 -11.74
N GLU A 105 -15.96 10.53 -12.65
CA GLU A 105 -17.38 10.24 -12.43
C GLU A 105 -17.58 9.31 -11.22
N SER A 106 -16.80 8.26 -11.12
CA SER A 106 -16.90 7.27 -10.03
C SER A 106 -16.59 7.89 -8.66
N CYS A 107 -15.60 8.77 -8.58
CA CYS A 107 -15.25 9.51 -7.38
C CYS A 107 -16.15 10.72 -7.12
N GLY A 108 -16.94 11.18 -8.11
CA GLY A 108 -17.79 12.36 -8.01
C GLY A 108 -17.03 13.68 -7.89
N VAL A 109 -15.91 13.82 -8.61
CA VAL A 109 -15.03 14.99 -8.58
C VAL A 109 -14.72 15.49 -10.01
N GLU A 110 -14.33 16.75 -10.13
CA GLU A 110 -13.98 17.36 -11.43
C GLU A 110 -12.47 17.28 -11.73
N TYR A 111 -11.63 17.04 -10.73
CA TYR A 111 -10.19 16.89 -10.85
C TYR A 111 -9.62 16.04 -9.73
N PHE A 112 -8.44 15.43 -9.98
CA PHE A 112 -7.62 14.81 -8.93
C PHE A 112 -6.51 15.77 -8.50
N ASP A 113 -6.23 15.82 -7.18
CA ASP A 113 -5.06 16.56 -6.69
C ASP A 113 -3.76 15.81 -7.02
N PHE A 114 -3.77 14.49 -6.90
CA PHE A 114 -2.64 13.61 -7.22
C PHE A 114 -3.09 12.50 -8.16
N TYR A 115 -2.32 12.26 -9.22
CA TYR A 115 -2.59 11.16 -10.16
C TYR A 115 -1.31 10.36 -10.40
N LEU A 116 -1.37 9.06 -10.14
CA LEU A 116 -0.19 8.20 -10.14
C LEU A 116 -0.20 7.20 -11.29
N MET A 117 0.94 7.03 -11.93
CA MET A 117 1.20 5.84 -12.77
C MET A 117 1.32 4.64 -11.84
N HIS A 118 0.30 3.76 -11.85
CA HIS A 118 0.09 2.73 -10.82
C HIS A 118 1.06 1.56 -10.94
N SER A 119 1.60 1.11 -9.80
CA SER A 119 2.35 -0.15 -9.63
C SER A 119 3.52 -0.30 -10.60
N GLN A 120 4.30 0.76 -10.82
CA GLN A 120 5.39 0.74 -11.78
C GLN A 120 6.46 -0.30 -11.40
N ASN A 121 6.75 -1.17 -12.33
CA ASN A 121 7.89 -2.05 -12.42
C ASN A 121 8.40 -2.03 -13.87
N ARG A 122 9.46 -2.73 -14.19
CA ARG A 122 10.07 -2.74 -15.54
C ARG A 122 9.05 -3.05 -16.65
N ASP A 123 8.26 -4.11 -16.49
CA ASP A 123 7.32 -4.57 -17.52
C ASP A 123 6.13 -3.59 -17.67
N ILE A 124 5.59 -3.12 -16.56
CA ILE A 124 4.52 -2.12 -16.55
C ILE A 124 5.01 -0.82 -17.16
N PHE A 125 6.21 -0.38 -16.84
CA PHE A 125 6.81 0.83 -17.39
C PHE A 125 6.92 0.77 -18.93
N GLU A 126 7.34 -0.37 -19.51
CA GLU A 126 7.36 -0.54 -20.96
C GLU A 126 5.96 -0.42 -21.58
N LYS A 127 4.92 -0.96 -20.92
CA LYS A 127 3.53 -0.77 -21.36
C LYS A 127 3.12 0.70 -21.34
N TYR A 128 3.44 1.42 -20.26
CA TYR A 128 3.11 2.84 -20.14
C TYR A 128 3.79 3.71 -21.19
N LYS A 129 5.05 3.43 -21.53
CA LYS A 129 5.75 4.09 -22.63
C LYS A 129 5.06 3.83 -23.96
N ARG A 130 4.79 2.56 -24.28
CA ARG A 130 4.14 2.16 -25.55
C ARG A 130 2.77 2.82 -25.73
N CYS A 131 2.00 2.99 -24.64
CA CYS A 131 0.69 3.62 -24.66
C CYS A 131 0.74 5.14 -24.44
N HIS A 132 1.93 5.77 -24.35
CA HIS A 132 2.10 7.20 -24.06
C HIS A 132 1.35 7.67 -22.81
N ALA A 133 1.34 6.83 -21.76
CA ALA A 133 0.53 7.08 -20.57
C ALA A 133 1.02 8.26 -19.73
N TYR A 134 2.35 8.45 -19.62
CA TYR A 134 2.93 9.61 -18.94
C TYR A 134 2.59 10.92 -19.65
N GLU A 135 2.73 10.94 -20.98
CA GLU A 135 2.38 12.09 -21.81
C GLU A 135 0.91 12.46 -21.64
N GLN A 136 0.03 11.45 -21.65
CA GLN A 136 -1.40 11.68 -21.43
C GLN A 136 -1.69 12.26 -20.04
N ALA A 137 -1.00 11.78 -18.99
CA ALA A 137 -1.14 12.33 -17.63
C ALA A 137 -0.65 13.78 -17.54
N PHE A 138 0.44 14.13 -18.24
CA PHE A 138 0.92 15.52 -18.30
C PHE A 138 0.01 16.42 -19.12
N GLU A 139 -0.69 15.91 -20.16
CA GLU A 139 -1.74 16.63 -20.87
C GLU A 139 -2.92 16.93 -19.94
N LEU A 140 -3.42 15.94 -19.19
CA LEU A 140 -4.48 16.11 -18.20
C LEU A 140 -4.10 17.14 -17.11
N LYS A 141 -2.82 17.19 -16.73
CA LYS A 141 -2.32 18.24 -15.83
C LYS A 141 -2.38 19.62 -16.46
N LYS A 142 -1.99 19.79 -17.72
CA LYS A 142 -2.08 21.07 -18.44
C LYS A 142 -3.54 21.55 -18.58
N GLU A 143 -4.48 20.63 -18.71
CA GLU A 143 -5.92 20.89 -18.75
C GLU A 143 -6.52 21.25 -17.37
N GLY A 144 -5.74 21.12 -16.27
CA GLY A 144 -6.20 21.37 -14.90
C GLY A 144 -7.04 20.22 -14.30
N LYS A 145 -7.15 19.09 -15.00
CA LYS A 145 -7.84 17.88 -14.54
C LYS A 145 -7.03 17.09 -13.51
N VAL A 146 -5.72 17.27 -13.49
CA VAL A 146 -4.77 16.71 -12.52
C VAL A 146 -3.88 17.84 -12.03
N ARG A 147 -3.67 17.95 -10.72
CA ARG A 147 -2.76 18.97 -10.15
C ARG A 147 -1.32 18.50 -10.11
N HIS A 148 -1.08 17.26 -9.68
CA HIS A 148 0.25 16.65 -9.53
C HIS A 148 0.30 15.27 -10.14
N VAL A 149 1.31 15.01 -10.98
CA VAL A 149 1.55 13.69 -11.59
C VAL A 149 2.73 13.02 -10.92
N GLY A 150 2.52 11.80 -10.46
CA GLY A 150 3.52 10.95 -9.82
C GLY A 150 3.45 9.50 -10.27
N LEU A 151 4.13 8.64 -9.54
CA LEU A 151 4.04 7.20 -9.75
C LEU A 151 4.06 6.43 -8.42
N SER A 152 3.46 5.23 -8.40
CA SER A 152 3.69 4.24 -7.35
C SER A 152 4.61 3.14 -7.88
N PHE A 153 5.59 2.74 -7.08
CA PHE A 153 6.72 1.95 -7.53
C PHE A 153 6.88 0.65 -6.73
N HIS A 154 7.12 -0.45 -7.46
CA HIS A 154 7.24 -1.80 -6.92
C HIS A 154 8.31 -2.61 -7.67
N ASP A 155 9.54 -2.08 -7.74
CA ASP A 155 10.67 -2.78 -8.33
C ASP A 155 11.99 -2.32 -7.67
N LYS A 156 13.12 -2.63 -8.26
CA LYS A 156 14.44 -2.28 -7.77
C LYS A 156 14.81 -0.84 -8.07
N ALA A 157 15.72 -0.30 -7.28
CA ALA A 157 16.11 1.10 -7.32
C ALA A 157 16.67 1.56 -8.68
N ASP A 158 17.34 0.67 -9.43
CA ASP A 158 17.83 0.97 -10.79
C ASP A 158 16.70 1.25 -11.78
N VAL A 159 15.59 0.49 -11.68
CA VAL A 159 14.40 0.71 -12.51
C VAL A 159 13.74 2.05 -12.17
N LEU A 160 13.64 2.39 -10.87
CA LEU A 160 13.13 3.71 -10.46
C LEU A 160 13.97 4.84 -11.01
N GLU A 161 15.31 4.70 -10.93
CA GLU A 161 16.23 5.68 -11.47
C GLU A 161 16.05 5.88 -12.98
N ASP A 162 15.88 4.79 -13.72
CA ASP A 162 15.62 4.82 -15.17
C ASP A 162 14.32 5.54 -15.52
N ILE A 163 13.24 5.30 -14.76
CA ILE A 163 11.97 6.02 -14.94
C ILE A 163 12.15 7.52 -14.71
N LEU A 164 12.79 7.90 -13.61
CA LEU A 164 12.99 9.32 -13.26
C LEU A 164 13.93 10.06 -14.23
N LYS A 165 14.86 9.37 -14.88
CA LYS A 165 15.69 9.93 -15.95
C LYS A 165 14.87 10.19 -17.22
N GLN A 166 13.99 9.25 -17.61
CA GLN A 166 13.19 9.34 -18.82
C GLN A 166 12.01 10.34 -18.65
N TYR A 167 11.44 10.42 -17.44
CA TYR A 167 10.31 11.30 -17.11
C TYR A 167 10.63 12.22 -15.93
N PRO A 168 11.54 13.18 -16.08
CA PRO A 168 11.91 14.12 -15.02
C PRO A 168 10.76 15.01 -14.55
N GLN A 169 9.67 15.11 -15.33
CA GLN A 169 8.45 15.85 -14.99
C GLN A 169 7.61 15.18 -13.89
N VAL A 170 7.85 13.90 -13.57
CA VAL A 170 7.24 13.23 -12.40
C VAL A 170 7.56 14.04 -11.14
N GLU A 171 6.54 14.42 -10.38
CA GLU A 171 6.68 15.36 -9.27
C GLU A 171 6.93 14.69 -7.92
N PHE A 172 6.44 13.49 -7.73
CA PHE A 172 6.56 12.70 -6.49
C PHE A 172 6.56 11.21 -6.77
N VAL A 173 7.04 10.42 -5.82
CA VAL A 173 7.08 8.95 -5.93
C VAL A 173 6.47 8.32 -4.68
N GLN A 174 5.59 7.35 -4.88
CA GLN A 174 5.06 6.50 -3.83
C GLN A 174 5.86 5.19 -3.79
N ILE A 175 6.55 4.91 -2.68
CA ILE A 175 7.37 3.71 -2.50
C ILE A 175 6.92 2.90 -1.28
N GLN A 176 7.22 1.62 -1.29
CA GLN A 176 7.11 0.75 -0.14
C GLN A 176 8.26 1.04 0.84
N LEU A 177 7.93 1.41 2.09
CA LEU A 177 8.94 1.68 3.11
C LEU A 177 8.40 1.38 4.50
N ASN A 178 9.00 0.41 5.16
CA ASN A 178 8.78 0.06 6.55
C ASN A 178 10.09 -0.52 7.14
N TYR A 179 10.16 -0.69 8.45
CA TYR A 179 11.39 -1.08 9.11
C TYR A 179 11.88 -2.49 8.78
N LEU A 180 10.99 -3.40 8.34
CA LEU A 180 11.37 -4.76 7.96
C LEU A 180 11.93 -4.83 6.54
N ASP A 181 11.36 -4.05 5.62
CA ASP A 181 11.73 -4.01 4.20
C ASP A 181 12.81 -2.98 3.89
N TYR A 182 13.21 -2.16 4.86
CA TYR A 182 14.13 -1.05 4.65
C TYR A 182 15.47 -1.50 4.03
N ASP A 183 16.05 -2.57 4.55
CA ASP A 183 17.29 -3.17 4.05
C ASP A 183 17.06 -4.52 3.32
N ASP A 184 15.80 -4.86 3.01
CA ASP A 184 15.49 -6.10 2.29
C ASP A 184 15.98 -6.02 0.83
N PRO A 185 16.77 -7.01 0.35
CA PRO A 185 17.36 -6.97 -0.99
C PRO A 185 16.34 -7.16 -2.12
N ALA A 186 15.16 -7.72 -1.84
CA ALA A 186 14.10 -7.89 -2.84
C ALA A 186 13.27 -6.61 -3.01
N VAL A 187 12.92 -5.95 -1.90
CA VAL A 187 12.11 -4.71 -1.89
C VAL A 187 12.96 -3.47 -2.12
N GLN A 188 14.18 -3.43 -1.57
CA GLN A 188 15.11 -2.30 -1.68
C GLN A 188 14.53 -0.95 -1.21
N GLY A 189 13.78 -0.95 -0.11
CA GLY A 189 13.09 0.24 0.39
C GLY A 189 14.04 1.43 0.60
N ARG A 190 15.23 1.22 1.20
CA ARG A 190 16.25 2.25 1.41
C ARG A 190 16.81 2.77 0.09
N GLN A 191 17.18 1.88 -0.83
CA GLN A 191 17.77 2.28 -2.11
C GLN A 191 16.77 3.06 -2.96
N CYS A 192 15.49 2.66 -3.00
CA CYS A 192 14.43 3.42 -3.68
C CYS A 192 14.24 4.81 -3.04
N TYR A 193 14.26 4.90 -1.71
CA TYR A 193 14.23 6.18 -1.00
C TYR A 193 15.44 7.06 -1.37
N GLU A 194 16.66 6.51 -1.40
CA GLU A 194 17.88 7.24 -1.77
C GLU A 194 17.82 7.76 -3.22
N VAL A 195 17.25 6.97 -4.16
CA VAL A 195 17.00 7.44 -5.53
C VAL A 195 16.01 8.63 -5.53
N CYS A 196 14.90 8.55 -4.80
CA CYS A 196 13.98 9.68 -4.69
C CYS A 196 14.69 10.94 -4.15
N ARG A 197 15.54 10.80 -3.12
CA ARG A 197 16.34 11.91 -2.56
C ARG A 197 17.33 12.50 -3.57
N LYS A 198 18.01 11.64 -4.33
CA LYS A 198 18.96 12.04 -5.39
C LYS A 198 18.28 12.90 -6.47
N TYR A 199 17.06 12.58 -6.83
CA TYR A 199 16.27 13.29 -7.84
C TYR A 199 15.36 14.38 -7.25
N ASN A 200 15.50 14.70 -5.95
CA ASN A 200 14.68 15.68 -5.24
C ASN A 200 13.16 15.41 -5.37
N LYS A 201 12.76 14.14 -5.40
CA LYS A 201 11.34 13.77 -5.44
C LYS A 201 10.80 13.58 -4.02
N PRO A 202 9.72 14.29 -3.64
CA PRO A 202 8.97 14.01 -2.43
C PRO A 202 8.47 12.58 -2.43
N VAL A 203 8.50 11.93 -1.25
CA VAL A 203 8.13 10.54 -1.11
C VAL A 203 6.80 10.41 -0.39
N ILE A 204 5.89 9.62 -0.97
CA ILE A 204 4.72 9.06 -0.31
C ILE A 204 5.09 7.62 0.08
N VAL A 205 4.85 7.26 1.34
CA VAL A 205 5.09 5.89 1.82
C VAL A 205 3.81 5.07 1.74
N MET A 206 3.88 3.92 1.09
CA MET A 206 2.88 2.86 1.17
C MET A 206 3.41 1.68 1.99
N GLU A 207 2.50 0.86 2.50
CA GLU A 207 2.80 -0.34 3.33
C GLU A 207 3.66 -0.06 4.58
N PRO A 208 3.42 1.02 5.33
CA PRO A 208 4.20 1.29 6.54
C PRO A 208 4.04 0.20 7.61
N VAL A 209 2.91 -0.51 7.61
CA VAL A 209 2.61 -1.64 8.52
C VAL A 209 2.66 -3.02 7.84
N LYS A 210 3.17 -3.09 6.59
CA LYS A 210 3.33 -4.32 5.80
C LYS A 210 2.07 -5.20 5.79
N GLY A 211 0.94 -4.62 5.34
CA GLY A 211 -0.35 -5.33 5.27
C GLY A 211 -0.91 -5.78 6.62
N GLY A 212 -0.41 -5.24 7.74
CA GLY A 212 -0.78 -5.62 9.10
C GLY A 212 0.24 -6.53 9.80
N SER A 213 1.22 -7.09 9.07
CA SER A 213 2.24 -7.99 9.67
C SER A 213 3.08 -7.31 10.76
N LEU A 214 3.27 -5.99 10.67
CA LEU A 214 4.00 -5.21 11.68
C LEU A 214 3.12 -4.72 12.84
N VAL A 215 1.84 -5.06 12.82
CA VAL A 215 0.89 -4.86 13.93
C VAL A 215 0.69 -6.18 14.66
N ASN A 216 0.52 -7.27 13.93
CA ASN A 216 0.35 -8.63 14.44
C ASN A 216 1.73 -9.32 14.54
N LEU A 217 2.57 -8.84 15.43
CA LEU A 217 3.92 -9.34 15.62
C LEU A 217 3.93 -10.69 16.37
N PRO A 218 4.96 -11.55 16.17
CA PRO A 218 5.25 -12.66 17.07
C PRO A 218 5.36 -12.19 18.52
N ASP A 219 4.97 -13.02 19.49
CA ASP A 219 4.88 -12.63 20.91
C ASP A 219 6.18 -12.05 21.47
N ASP A 220 7.31 -12.65 21.16
CA ASP A 220 8.64 -12.20 21.58
C ASP A 220 8.99 -10.83 20.98
N ALA A 221 8.63 -10.57 19.73
CA ALA A 221 8.79 -9.28 19.09
C ALA A 221 7.82 -8.22 19.66
N ALA A 222 6.56 -8.61 19.89
CA ALA A 222 5.54 -7.74 20.50
C ALA A 222 5.96 -7.30 21.91
N GLN A 223 6.55 -8.18 22.74
CA GLN A 223 7.04 -7.86 24.07
C GLN A 223 8.14 -6.79 24.06
N VAL A 224 9.00 -6.76 23.03
CA VAL A 224 10.03 -5.71 22.89
C VAL A 224 9.37 -4.33 22.78
N LEU A 225 8.36 -4.15 21.93
CA LEU A 225 7.68 -2.87 21.78
C LEU A 225 6.83 -2.53 23.02
N LYS A 226 6.13 -3.51 23.58
CA LYS A 226 5.28 -3.34 24.77
C LYS A 226 6.09 -2.84 25.98
N SER A 227 7.36 -3.24 26.10
CA SER A 227 8.26 -2.79 27.17
C SER A 227 8.59 -1.28 27.11
N LEU A 228 8.40 -0.63 25.96
CA LEU A 228 8.66 0.80 25.78
C LEU A 228 7.55 1.68 26.38
N LYS A 229 6.33 1.16 26.50
CA LYS A 229 5.13 1.90 26.97
C LYS A 229 4.80 3.15 26.13
N GLY A 230 5.22 3.18 24.86
CA GLY A 230 5.18 4.35 23.99
C GLY A 230 4.13 4.32 22.87
N GLY A 231 3.21 3.36 22.84
CA GLY A 231 2.15 3.25 21.85
C GLY A 231 1.96 1.84 21.28
N SER A 232 1.07 1.74 20.29
CA SER A 232 0.78 0.50 19.58
C SER A 232 1.94 0.07 18.67
N PRO A 233 2.01 -1.20 18.24
CA PRO A 233 2.95 -1.62 17.21
C PRO A 233 2.83 -0.80 15.92
N ALA A 234 1.60 -0.40 15.52
CA ALA A 234 1.35 0.47 14.38
C ALA A 234 2.04 1.83 14.54
N SER A 235 2.04 2.40 15.75
CA SER A 235 2.69 3.69 16.02
C SER A 235 4.19 3.65 15.73
N TYR A 236 4.89 2.58 16.12
CA TYR A 236 6.32 2.43 15.84
C TYR A 236 6.60 2.28 14.35
N ALA A 237 5.78 1.51 13.63
CA ALA A 237 5.96 1.27 12.20
C ALA A 237 5.68 2.53 11.36
N ILE A 238 4.59 3.23 11.63
CA ILE A 238 4.22 4.46 10.91
C ILE A 238 5.19 5.60 11.25
N ARG A 239 5.56 5.77 12.51
CA ARG A 239 6.52 6.79 12.95
C ARG A 239 7.93 6.53 12.42
N PHE A 240 8.34 5.26 12.26
CA PHE A 240 9.58 4.89 11.58
C PHE A 240 9.57 5.46 10.16
N ALA A 241 8.55 5.12 9.37
CA ALA A 241 8.43 5.55 7.98
C ALA A 241 8.35 7.09 7.86
N ALA A 242 7.55 7.74 8.71
CA ALA A 242 7.36 9.20 8.69
C ALA A 242 8.58 10.00 9.18
N GLY A 243 9.54 9.35 9.83
CA GLY A 243 10.71 10.00 10.44
C GLY A 243 11.83 10.39 9.48
N PHE A 244 11.80 9.92 8.23
CA PHE A 244 12.86 10.22 7.25
C PHE A 244 12.66 11.59 6.58
N ASP A 245 13.77 12.26 6.25
CA ASP A 245 13.76 13.52 5.51
C ASP A 245 13.19 13.32 4.10
N GLY A 246 12.30 14.23 3.67
CA GLY A 246 11.69 14.18 2.34
C GLY A 246 10.50 13.21 2.22
N ILE A 247 10.12 12.54 3.31
CA ILE A 247 8.81 11.88 3.37
C ILE A 247 7.75 12.98 3.46
N PHE A 248 6.92 13.02 2.43
CA PHE A 248 5.83 13.98 2.30
C PHE A 248 4.55 13.45 2.94
N MET A 249 4.30 12.13 2.79
CA MET A 249 3.07 11.48 3.21
C MET A 249 3.34 10.04 3.62
N VAL A 250 2.66 9.56 4.66
CA VAL A 250 2.58 8.13 4.99
C VAL A 250 1.13 7.69 4.89
N LEU A 251 0.86 6.68 4.06
CA LEU A 251 -0.48 6.13 3.86
C LEU A 251 -0.73 4.97 4.83
N SER A 252 -1.84 5.00 5.54
CA SER A 252 -2.33 3.88 6.33
C SER A 252 -3.70 3.42 5.83
N GLY A 253 -3.83 2.11 5.56
CA GLY A 253 -5.13 1.47 5.37
C GLY A 253 -5.72 1.17 6.74
N MET A 254 -6.92 1.71 7.01
CA MET A 254 -7.62 1.52 8.27
C MET A 254 -9.01 0.96 7.98
N SER A 255 -9.34 -0.18 8.59
CA SER A 255 -10.56 -0.95 8.28
C SER A 255 -11.65 -0.81 9.35
N ASN A 256 -11.37 -0.08 10.43
CA ASN A 256 -12.31 0.18 11.52
C ASN A 256 -11.91 1.44 12.30
N MET A 257 -12.83 1.90 13.16
CA MET A 257 -12.64 3.09 13.98
C MET A 257 -11.50 2.98 14.99
N GLU A 258 -11.24 1.79 15.54
CA GLU A 258 -10.15 1.57 16.51
C GLU A 258 -8.79 1.86 15.87
N GLN A 259 -8.53 1.31 14.69
CA GLN A 259 -7.30 1.58 13.92
C GLN A 259 -7.18 3.06 13.56
N MET A 260 -8.28 3.71 13.20
CA MET A 260 -8.31 5.14 12.89
C MET A 260 -7.92 5.98 14.11
N GLN A 261 -8.54 5.73 15.25
CA GLN A 261 -8.26 6.46 16.49
C GLN A 261 -6.84 6.23 16.99
N ASP A 262 -6.34 4.99 16.92
CA ASP A 262 -4.96 4.68 17.25
C ASP A 262 -3.99 5.48 16.38
N ASN A 263 -4.17 5.44 15.06
CA ASN A 263 -3.27 6.13 14.13
C ASN A 263 -3.32 7.67 14.29
N ILE A 264 -4.51 8.24 14.51
CA ILE A 264 -4.68 9.67 14.80
C ILE A 264 -3.93 10.06 16.07
N SER A 265 -3.98 9.23 17.11
CA SER A 265 -3.44 9.54 18.45
C SER A 265 -1.96 9.91 18.43
N PHE A 266 -1.15 9.32 17.52
CA PHE A 266 0.28 9.59 17.41
C PHE A 266 0.66 10.41 16.16
N MET A 267 -0.21 10.47 15.12
CA MET A 267 0.08 11.28 13.93
C MET A 267 -0.44 12.71 14.02
N GLN A 268 -1.39 12.99 14.89
CA GLN A 268 -1.90 14.35 15.11
C GLN A 268 -0.81 15.28 15.65
N ASP A 269 0.01 14.79 16.58
CA ASP A 269 1.18 15.47 17.15
C ASP A 269 2.45 14.64 16.89
N PHE A 270 2.73 14.41 15.63
CA PHE A 270 3.78 13.52 15.17
C PHE A 270 5.15 13.81 15.83
N ARG A 271 5.77 12.73 16.32
CA ARG A 271 7.16 12.71 16.78
C ARG A 271 7.90 11.53 16.16
N PRO A 272 9.09 11.73 15.56
CA PRO A 272 9.89 10.63 15.05
C PRO A 272 10.30 9.70 16.20
N LEU A 273 10.71 8.47 15.84
CA LEU A 273 11.25 7.53 16.83
C LEU A 273 12.50 8.12 17.51
N ASP A 274 12.59 7.95 18.80
CA ASP A 274 13.83 8.24 19.55
C ASP A 274 14.87 7.11 19.39
N LYS A 275 16.05 7.28 20.01
CA LYS A 275 17.13 6.28 19.94
C LYS A 275 16.71 4.92 20.53
N ARG A 276 16.00 4.94 21.67
CA ARG A 276 15.56 3.73 22.37
C ARG A 276 14.51 2.98 21.55
N GLU A 277 13.55 3.71 20.99
CA GLU A 277 12.52 3.18 20.08
C GLU A 277 13.15 2.61 18.82
N THR A 278 14.13 3.30 18.23
CA THR A 278 14.86 2.83 17.04
C THR A 278 15.60 1.52 17.30
N GLU A 279 16.28 1.39 18.44
CA GLU A 279 16.98 0.15 18.82
C GLU A 279 15.99 -1.00 19.09
N ALA A 280 14.84 -0.70 19.69
CA ALA A 280 13.79 -1.71 19.88
C ALA A 280 13.22 -2.21 18.53
N VAL A 281 12.97 -1.31 17.58
CA VAL A 281 12.53 -1.67 16.22
C VAL A 281 13.56 -2.54 15.50
N LYS A 282 14.86 -2.24 15.61
CA LYS A 282 15.93 -3.11 15.07
C LYS A 282 15.91 -4.52 15.71
N LYS A 283 15.69 -4.61 17.03
CA LYS A 283 15.55 -5.90 17.71
C LYS A 283 14.32 -6.67 17.20
N VAL A 284 13.19 -6.00 17.01
CA VAL A 284 11.98 -6.60 16.40
C VAL A 284 12.28 -7.14 15.00
N CYS A 285 13.01 -6.39 14.15
CA CYS A 285 13.42 -6.88 12.83
C CYS A 285 14.21 -8.21 12.93
N GLY A 286 15.21 -8.28 13.81
CA GLY A 286 16.01 -9.49 13.99
C GLY A 286 15.17 -10.69 14.45
N ILE A 287 14.24 -10.48 15.38
CA ILE A 287 13.32 -11.53 15.86
C ILE A 287 12.42 -11.99 14.71
N TYR A 288 11.77 -11.06 14.00
CA TYR A 288 10.86 -11.36 12.90
C TYR A 288 11.56 -12.16 11.78
N GLN A 289 12.75 -11.73 11.38
CA GLN A 289 13.54 -12.41 10.35
C GLN A 289 13.94 -13.83 10.77
N SER A 290 14.24 -14.06 12.07
CA SER A 290 14.57 -15.40 12.59
C SER A 290 13.44 -16.42 12.46
N LYS A 291 12.17 -15.96 12.41
CA LYS A 291 10.98 -16.83 12.26
C LYS A 291 10.81 -17.36 10.83
N ARG A 292 11.50 -16.81 9.85
CA ARG A 292 11.41 -17.20 8.42
C ARG A 292 9.97 -17.28 7.91
N LEU A 293 9.14 -16.33 8.32
CA LEU A 293 7.76 -16.22 7.85
C LEU A 293 7.72 -15.76 6.39
N ILE A 294 6.64 -16.13 5.70
CA ILE A 294 6.37 -15.60 4.36
C ILE A 294 5.88 -14.15 4.53
N PRO A 295 6.60 -13.15 4.00
CA PRO A 295 6.27 -11.75 4.21
C PRO A 295 5.17 -11.26 3.25
N CYS A 296 4.08 -12.02 3.13
CA CYS A 296 2.93 -11.69 2.30
C CYS A 296 2.10 -10.57 2.96
N THR A 297 1.71 -9.55 2.17
CA THR A 297 0.89 -8.43 2.64
C THR A 297 -0.60 -8.61 2.36
N ALA A 298 -1.01 -9.77 1.85
CA ALA A 298 -2.38 -10.08 1.47
C ALA A 298 -3.03 -9.03 0.53
N CYS A 299 -2.25 -8.45 -0.38
CA CYS A 299 -2.73 -7.49 -1.38
C CYS A 299 -3.61 -8.12 -2.47
N ARG A 300 -3.56 -9.45 -2.62
CA ARG A 300 -4.35 -10.30 -3.54
C ARG A 300 -4.08 -10.11 -5.03
N TYR A 301 -3.12 -9.29 -5.48
CA TYR A 301 -2.80 -9.15 -6.90
C TYR A 301 -2.38 -10.45 -7.60
N CYS A 302 -1.94 -11.45 -6.83
CA CYS A 302 -1.58 -12.77 -7.35
C CYS A 302 -2.77 -13.69 -7.61
N THR A 303 -3.97 -13.39 -7.07
CA THR A 303 -5.17 -14.25 -7.20
C THR A 303 -5.89 -14.03 -8.52
N ASP A 304 -6.02 -12.79 -8.98
CA ASP A 304 -6.83 -12.40 -10.14
C ASP A 304 -6.39 -13.05 -11.46
N GLY A 305 -5.14 -13.46 -11.57
CA GLY A 305 -4.59 -14.07 -12.77
C GLY A 305 -4.25 -15.57 -12.62
N CYS A 306 -4.58 -16.19 -11.48
CA CYS A 306 -4.26 -17.60 -11.24
C CYS A 306 -5.25 -18.51 -11.99
N PRO A 307 -4.78 -19.32 -12.98
CA PRO A 307 -5.69 -20.21 -13.72
C PRO A 307 -6.29 -21.31 -12.85
N GLU A 308 -5.59 -21.74 -11.80
CA GLU A 308 -6.04 -22.75 -10.84
C GLU A 308 -6.79 -22.16 -9.64
N GLN A 309 -7.09 -20.86 -9.67
CA GLN A 309 -7.84 -20.14 -8.63
C GLN A 309 -7.29 -20.36 -7.20
N ILE A 310 -5.97 -20.49 -7.05
CA ILE A 310 -5.32 -20.71 -5.75
C ILE A 310 -5.42 -19.43 -4.92
N ASP A 311 -5.98 -19.53 -3.71
CA ASP A 311 -6.03 -18.41 -2.75
C ASP A 311 -4.69 -18.24 -2.01
N ILE A 312 -3.66 -17.89 -2.78
CA ILE A 312 -2.26 -17.80 -2.37
C ILE A 312 -2.05 -17.07 -1.02
N PRO A 313 -2.65 -15.87 -0.78
CA PRO A 313 -2.44 -15.17 0.47
C PRO A 313 -2.94 -15.93 1.70
N ASN A 314 -4.09 -16.58 1.60
CA ASN A 314 -4.65 -17.34 2.71
C ASN A 314 -3.85 -18.63 2.97
N LEU A 315 -3.37 -19.31 1.91
CA LEU A 315 -2.50 -20.47 2.08
C LEU A 315 -1.18 -20.09 2.76
N PHE A 316 -0.60 -18.93 2.43
CA PHE A 316 0.60 -18.41 3.11
C PHE A 316 0.32 -18.03 4.56
N SER A 317 -0.87 -17.50 4.85
CA SER A 317 -1.31 -17.23 6.23
C SER A 317 -1.39 -18.51 7.06
N CYS A 318 -1.96 -19.58 6.52
CA CYS A 318 -2.00 -20.89 7.16
C CYS A 318 -0.58 -21.41 7.51
N LEU A 319 0.35 -21.34 6.55
CA LEU A 319 1.74 -21.78 6.79
C LEU A 319 2.43 -20.89 7.84
N ASN A 320 2.22 -19.59 7.84
CA ASN A 320 2.76 -18.70 8.84
C ASN A 320 2.19 -18.99 10.25
N ALA A 321 0.88 -19.20 10.37
CA ALA A 321 0.23 -19.58 11.62
C ALA A 321 0.80 -20.91 12.17
N LYS A 322 0.98 -21.91 11.30
CA LYS A 322 1.61 -23.18 11.64
C LYS A 322 3.04 -22.99 12.19
N LYS A 323 3.84 -22.18 11.51
CA LYS A 323 5.23 -21.88 11.92
C LYS A 323 5.33 -21.09 13.22
N LEU A 324 4.39 -20.19 13.49
CA LEU A 324 4.41 -19.32 14.67
C LEU A 324 3.92 -20.04 15.94
N HIS A 325 2.83 -20.77 15.82
CA HIS A 325 2.07 -21.26 16.97
C HIS A 325 1.91 -22.78 16.99
N ASN A 326 2.44 -23.50 15.99
CA ASN A 326 2.13 -24.91 15.74
C ASN A 326 0.62 -25.18 15.80
N ASP A 327 -0.14 -24.23 15.26
CA ASP A 327 -1.60 -24.16 15.37
C ASP A 327 -2.25 -25.26 14.54
N TRP A 328 -2.97 -26.17 15.20
CA TRP A 328 -3.74 -27.22 14.53
C TRP A 328 -4.90 -26.65 13.69
N ASN A 329 -5.43 -25.48 14.05
CA ASN A 329 -6.45 -24.83 13.23
C ASN A 329 -5.94 -24.48 11.82
N ALA A 330 -4.61 -24.29 11.65
CA ALA A 330 -4.05 -24.01 10.34
C ALA A 330 -4.32 -25.17 9.35
N ASP A 331 -4.31 -26.42 9.80
CA ASP A 331 -4.63 -27.60 8.99
C ASP A 331 -6.10 -27.57 8.56
N TYR A 332 -7.01 -27.30 9.52
CA TYR A 332 -8.44 -27.14 9.22
C TYR A 332 -8.72 -25.98 8.26
N TYR A 333 -8.14 -24.81 8.51
CA TYR A 333 -8.32 -23.66 7.62
C TYR A 333 -7.78 -23.95 6.22
N TYR A 334 -6.66 -24.64 6.10
CA TYR A 334 -6.14 -25.05 4.81
C TYR A 334 -7.14 -25.92 4.04
N SER A 335 -7.56 -27.07 4.65
CA SER A 335 -8.36 -28.10 4.00
C SER A 335 -9.83 -27.72 3.84
N ASP A 336 -10.44 -27.13 4.88
CA ASP A 336 -11.90 -26.99 5.00
C ASP A 336 -12.42 -25.56 4.75
N VAL A 337 -11.51 -24.60 4.59
CA VAL A 337 -11.86 -23.21 4.31
C VAL A 337 -11.19 -22.69 3.03
N CYS A 338 -9.86 -22.73 2.96
CA CYS A 338 -9.15 -22.07 1.87
C CYS A 338 -9.18 -22.83 0.56
N THR A 339 -9.23 -24.18 0.58
CA THR A 339 -9.15 -25.02 -0.62
C THR A 339 -10.47 -25.67 -1.03
N VAL A 340 -11.57 -25.45 -0.29
CA VAL A 340 -12.89 -26.05 -0.61
C VAL A 340 -13.42 -25.59 -1.97
N ASN A 341 -13.28 -24.31 -2.29
CA ASN A 341 -13.75 -23.72 -3.54
C ASN A 341 -12.61 -23.10 -4.37
N ASN A 342 -11.36 -23.39 -4.01
CA ASN A 342 -10.15 -22.85 -4.65
C ASN A 342 -9.16 -23.99 -4.88
N GLY A 343 -8.17 -23.75 -5.76
CA GLY A 343 -7.09 -24.69 -5.97
C GLY A 343 -6.21 -24.89 -4.72
N LYS A 344 -5.71 -26.10 -4.54
CA LYS A 344 -4.70 -26.45 -3.54
C LYS A 344 -3.35 -25.90 -3.95
N ALA A 345 -2.41 -25.90 -3.00
CA ALA A 345 -1.04 -25.44 -3.31
C ALA A 345 -0.34 -26.31 -4.36
N SER A 346 -0.60 -27.64 -4.35
CA SER A 346 -0.09 -28.60 -5.35
C SER A 346 -0.68 -28.45 -6.75
N ASP A 347 -1.83 -27.80 -6.91
CA ASP A 347 -2.46 -27.58 -8.22
C ASP A 347 -1.70 -26.52 -9.04
N CYS A 348 -0.66 -25.89 -8.47
CA CYS A 348 0.13 -24.88 -9.14
C CYS A 348 0.83 -25.41 -10.40
N ILE A 349 0.38 -24.98 -11.57
CA ILE A 349 0.97 -25.35 -12.87
C ILE A 349 2.29 -24.62 -13.22
N GLY A 350 2.80 -23.77 -12.32
CA GLY A 350 4.10 -23.10 -12.50
C GLY A 350 4.13 -21.95 -13.50
N CYS A 351 3.01 -21.38 -13.93
CA CYS A 351 2.93 -20.35 -14.97
C CYS A 351 3.61 -19.00 -14.62
N GLY A 352 3.89 -18.73 -13.35
CA GLY A 352 4.61 -17.53 -12.88
C GLY A 352 3.82 -16.21 -12.93
N LYS A 353 2.53 -16.19 -13.29
CA LYS A 353 1.73 -14.95 -13.32
C LYS A 353 1.67 -14.25 -11.96
N CYS A 354 1.50 -15.04 -10.89
CA CYS A 354 1.44 -14.56 -9.51
C CYS A 354 2.75 -13.86 -9.06
N GLU A 355 3.91 -14.38 -9.47
CA GLU A 355 5.21 -13.79 -9.12
C GLU A 355 5.43 -12.45 -9.84
N ARG A 356 5.01 -12.34 -11.10
CA ARG A 356 5.08 -11.06 -11.85
C ARG A 356 4.20 -9.97 -11.27
N SER A 357 3.09 -10.34 -10.64
CA SER A 357 2.15 -9.41 -10.01
C SER A 357 2.46 -9.12 -8.55
N CYS A 358 3.43 -9.81 -7.94
CA CYS A 358 3.70 -9.72 -6.51
C CYS A 358 4.54 -8.48 -6.17
N PRO A 359 3.98 -7.48 -5.44
CA PRO A 359 4.74 -6.29 -5.03
C PRO A 359 5.85 -6.59 -4.00
N GLN A 360 5.78 -7.78 -3.37
CA GLN A 360 6.79 -8.25 -2.41
C GLN A 360 7.88 -9.10 -3.07
N HIS A 361 7.80 -9.31 -4.38
CA HIS A 361 8.74 -10.15 -5.15
C HIS A 361 8.93 -11.56 -4.57
N LEU A 362 7.85 -12.13 -4.01
CA LEU A 362 7.90 -13.46 -3.39
C LEU A 362 8.09 -14.55 -4.45
N PRO A 363 8.95 -15.55 -4.20
CA PRO A 363 9.07 -16.74 -5.04
C PRO A 363 7.86 -17.67 -4.82
N ILE A 364 6.68 -17.23 -5.25
CA ILE A 364 5.38 -17.84 -4.91
C ILE A 364 5.32 -19.31 -5.28
N ARG A 365 5.84 -19.69 -6.45
CA ARG A 365 5.85 -21.09 -6.91
C ARG A 365 6.66 -22.01 -5.98
N ALA A 366 7.79 -21.52 -5.48
CA ALA A 366 8.59 -22.28 -4.51
C ALA A 366 7.88 -22.34 -3.15
N LEU A 367 7.32 -21.23 -2.70
CA LEU A 367 6.58 -21.16 -1.43
C LEU A 367 5.31 -22.02 -1.43
N LEU A 368 4.60 -22.16 -2.56
CA LEU A 368 3.46 -23.08 -2.69
C LEU A 368 3.88 -24.54 -2.55
N LYS A 369 5.08 -24.91 -3.02
CA LYS A 369 5.62 -26.27 -2.75
C LYS A 369 5.87 -26.52 -1.28
N ASP A 370 6.34 -25.50 -0.54
CA ASP A 370 6.52 -25.61 0.92
C ASP A 370 5.16 -25.73 1.62
N VAL A 371 4.14 -25.00 1.16
CA VAL A 371 2.77 -25.12 1.65
C VAL A 371 2.22 -26.53 1.40
N ALA A 372 2.32 -27.04 0.17
CA ALA A 372 1.86 -28.37 -0.17
C ALA A 372 2.56 -29.45 0.68
N LYS A 373 3.88 -29.35 0.86
CA LYS A 373 4.66 -30.25 1.70
C LYS A 373 4.19 -30.27 3.16
N GLU A 374 3.70 -29.14 3.69
CA GLU A 374 3.22 -29.06 5.06
C GLU A 374 1.81 -29.65 5.21
N PHE A 375 0.89 -29.30 4.33
CA PHE A 375 -0.54 -29.56 4.49
C PHE A 375 -1.11 -30.71 3.65
N GLU A 376 -0.42 -31.17 2.61
CA GLU A 376 -0.93 -32.18 1.66
C GLU A 376 -0.17 -33.51 1.79
N LYS A 377 -0.09 -34.04 3.02
CA LYS A 377 0.56 -35.33 3.35
C LYS A 377 -0.38 -36.50 3.14
#